data_0805a67ec24e7cc5f49d3148e9e8bb55
#
_entry.id   0805a67ec24e7cc5f49d3148e9e8bb55
#
_cell.length_a   1.000
_cell.length_b   1.000
_cell.length_c   1.000
_cell.angle_alpha   90.00
_cell.angle_beta   90.00
_cell.angle_gamma   90.00
#
_symmetry.space_group_name_H-M   'P 1'
#
loop_
_entity.id
_entity.type
_entity.pdbx_description
1 polymer ?
#
loop_
_entity_poly.entity_id
_entity_poly.type
_entity_poly.pdbx_seq_one_letter_code
_entity_poly.pdbx_strand_id
1 'polypeptide(L)'
;MKSKIIALGDSIIKGVILNIESNGKLHYALSDCNIVDQVANKTNHEVVNLGKMGCTIEAGERILDRHLAGIENAEYALLCYGGNDSDYNWRAIAQSPKGEHQPKTPISVFEKTYARIIDKVRQAGLTPIVMSMPAMDAERYYQFFTSVFSDEEKRNVSRWLKNGTDAIWAGHELYNDAIKRVAAATDAMLVDVSKAFSQPEKYLCVDGIHPSRAGQKTIASAIAHAIV
;
A
#
# COMPACT_ATOMS: atom_id res chain seq x y z
N MET A 1 7.79 -9.56 28.66
CA MET A 1 6.71 -9.31 27.69
C MET A 1 7.36 -9.30 26.31
N LYS A 2 6.66 -9.78 25.26
CA LYS A 2 7.18 -9.66 23.89
C LYS A 2 7.20 -8.18 23.49
N SER A 3 8.24 -7.75 22.75
CA SER A 3 8.24 -6.43 22.15
C SER A 3 7.21 -6.35 21.01
N LYS A 4 6.76 -5.15 20.68
CA LYS A 4 5.69 -4.92 19.71
C LYS A 4 6.20 -4.28 18.43
N ILE A 5 5.53 -4.58 17.33
CA ILE A 5 5.61 -3.87 16.06
C ILE A 5 4.26 -3.17 15.84
N ILE A 6 4.28 -1.88 15.57
CA ILE A 6 3.11 -1.14 15.11
C ILE A 6 3.10 -1.19 13.59
N ALA A 7 2.05 -1.73 13.00
CA ALA A 7 1.91 -1.76 11.54
C ALA A 7 0.89 -0.72 11.09
N LEU A 8 1.35 0.26 10.34
CA LEU A 8 0.58 1.39 9.80
C LEU A 8 0.56 1.30 8.27
N GLY A 9 -0.59 1.48 7.67
CA GLY A 9 -0.71 1.39 6.22
C GLY A 9 -2.15 1.30 5.73
N ASP A 10 -2.29 0.84 4.53
CA ASP A 10 -3.56 0.72 3.83
C ASP A 10 -4.15 -0.71 3.89
N SER A 11 -4.88 -1.10 2.85
CA SER A 11 -5.47 -2.44 2.71
C SER A 11 -4.45 -3.57 2.68
N ILE A 12 -3.21 -3.30 2.24
CA ILE A 12 -2.14 -4.30 2.19
C ILE A 12 -1.74 -4.69 3.61
N ILE A 13 -1.45 -3.71 4.46
CA ILE A 13 -1.14 -3.94 5.88
C ILE A 13 -2.36 -4.45 6.65
N LYS A 14 -3.55 -3.97 6.30
CA LYS A 14 -4.80 -4.50 6.85
C LYS A 14 -4.95 -6.00 6.63
N GLY A 15 -4.29 -6.54 5.60
CA GLY A 15 -4.35 -7.95 5.22
C GLY A 15 -5.54 -8.27 4.32
N VAL A 16 -5.97 -7.29 3.51
CA VAL A 16 -7.10 -7.47 2.59
C VAL A 16 -6.71 -8.37 1.43
N ILE A 17 -7.62 -9.27 1.07
CA ILE A 17 -7.55 -10.15 -0.10
C ILE A 17 -8.87 -10.03 -0.88
N LEU A 18 -8.81 -10.13 -2.21
CA LEU A 18 -9.99 -10.21 -3.06
C LEU A 18 -10.31 -11.67 -3.36
N ASN A 19 -11.42 -12.14 -2.87
CA ASN A 19 -11.91 -13.50 -3.08
C ASN A 19 -12.94 -13.54 -4.23
N ILE A 20 -12.98 -14.71 -4.89
CA ILE A 20 -14.00 -15.05 -5.88
C ILE A 20 -14.90 -16.12 -5.27
N GLU A 21 -16.18 -15.82 -5.08
CA GLU A 21 -17.18 -16.79 -4.63
C GLU A 21 -17.49 -17.82 -5.73
N SER A 22 -18.10 -18.93 -5.35
CA SER A 22 -18.49 -19.99 -6.31
C SER A 22 -19.46 -19.54 -7.41
N ASN A 23 -20.21 -18.45 -7.15
CA ASN A 23 -21.12 -17.79 -8.10
C ASN A 23 -20.39 -16.74 -8.99
N GLY A 24 -19.06 -16.59 -8.87
CA GLY A 24 -18.26 -15.60 -9.59
C GLY A 24 -18.25 -14.20 -8.97
N LYS A 25 -18.98 -13.97 -7.87
CA LYS A 25 -19.01 -12.67 -7.20
C LYS A 25 -17.69 -12.39 -6.49
N LEU A 26 -17.20 -11.17 -6.67
CA LEU A 26 -15.98 -10.69 -6.01
C LEU A 26 -16.31 -10.00 -4.69
N HIS A 27 -15.55 -10.29 -3.65
CA HIS A 27 -15.64 -9.57 -2.38
C HIS A 27 -14.27 -9.46 -1.68
N TYR A 28 -14.06 -8.33 -1.01
CA TYR A 28 -12.89 -8.13 -0.17
C TYR A 28 -13.12 -8.76 1.21
N ALA A 29 -12.11 -9.47 1.69
CA ALA A 29 -12.09 -10.07 3.02
C ALA A 29 -10.72 -9.91 3.66
N LEU A 30 -10.62 -10.17 4.95
CA LEU A 30 -9.32 -10.33 5.61
C LEU A 30 -8.76 -11.71 5.29
N SER A 31 -7.49 -11.76 4.92
CA SER A 31 -6.78 -13.01 4.69
C SER A 31 -6.53 -13.75 6.01
N ASP A 32 -6.75 -15.05 6.01
CA ASP A 32 -6.33 -15.96 7.09
C ASP A 32 -4.80 -16.14 7.17
N CYS A 33 -4.08 -15.60 6.19
CA CYS A 33 -2.63 -15.64 6.06
C CYS A 33 -2.10 -14.23 5.80
N ASN A 34 -2.57 -13.25 6.62
CA ASN A 34 -2.20 -11.85 6.42
C ASN A 34 -0.74 -11.57 6.81
N ILE A 35 -0.20 -10.47 6.26
CA ILE A 35 1.21 -10.08 6.44
C ILE A 35 1.55 -9.96 7.93
N VAL A 36 0.68 -9.33 8.70
CA VAL A 36 0.96 -8.93 10.08
C VAL A 36 1.09 -10.15 11.00
N ASP A 37 0.16 -11.11 10.89
CA ASP A 37 0.21 -12.35 11.68
C ASP A 37 1.43 -13.20 11.31
N GLN A 38 1.81 -13.21 10.03
CA GLN A 38 3.00 -13.93 9.58
C GLN A 38 4.30 -13.28 10.08
N VAL A 39 4.38 -11.95 10.11
CA VAL A 39 5.51 -11.21 10.69
C VAL A 39 5.59 -11.51 12.20
N ALA A 40 4.47 -11.42 12.92
CA ALA A 40 4.41 -11.74 14.34
C ALA A 40 4.97 -13.15 14.65
N ASN A 41 4.55 -14.14 13.86
CA ASN A 41 5.01 -15.53 14.03
C ASN A 41 6.49 -15.73 13.70
N LYS A 42 7.02 -15.01 12.69
CA LYS A 42 8.42 -15.16 12.23
C LYS A 42 9.43 -14.43 13.11
N THR A 43 9.03 -13.31 13.71
CA THR A 43 9.92 -12.42 14.46
C THR A 43 9.76 -12.54 15.98
N ASN A 44 8.82 -13.36 16.45
CA ASN A 44 8.45 -13.48 17.86
C ASN A 44 8.02 -12.16 18.54
N HIS A 45 7.51 -11.20 17.73
CA HIS A 45 6.89 -9.96 18.21
C HIS A 45 5.38 -10.10 18.34
N GLU A 46 4.76 -9.23 19.14
CA GLU A 46 3.34 -8.92 19.03
C GLU A 46 3.18 -7.83 17.96
N VAL A 47 2.19 -7.93 17.06
CA VAL A 47 1.97 -6.89 16.06
C VAL A 47 0.61 -6.22 16.28
N VAL A 48 0.65 -4.90 16.44
CA VAL A 48 -0.54 -4.05 16.51
C VAL A 48 -0.86 -3.54 15.11
N ASN A 49 -1.90 -4.10 14.48
CA ASN A 49 -2.29 -3.74 13.13
C ASN A 49 -3.22 -2.53 13.12
N LEU A 50 -2.72 -1.39 12.72
CA LEU A 50 -3.47 -0.14 12.51
C LEU A 50 -3.77 0.14 11.02
N GLY A 51 -3.53 -0.83 10.14
CA GLY A 51 -3.84 -0.74 8.72
C GLY A 51 -5.34 -0.49 8.46
N LYS A 52 -5.66 0.37 7.50
CA LYS A 52 -7.03 0.74 7.15
C LYS A 52 -7.23 0.74 5.63
N MET A 53 -8.25 0.03 5.15
CA MET A 53 -8.59 0.00 3.74
C MET A 53 -8.78 1.41 3.17
N GLY A 54 -8.19 1.70 2.00
CA GLY A 54 -8.27 3.01 1.34
C GLY A 54 -7.47 4.12 2.01
N CYS A 55 -6.58 3.80 2.95
CA CYS A 55 -5.84 4.78 3.72
C CYS A 55 -4.75 5.47 2.88
N THR A 56 -4.81 6.78 2.77
CA THR A 56 -3.71 7.63 2.28
C THR A 56 -2.75 7.95 3.42
N ILE A 57 -1.56 8.44 3.08
CA ILE A 57 -0.53 8.77 4.06
C ILE A 57 -0.97 9.84 5.06
N GLU A 58 -1.73 10.86 4.63
CA GLU A 58 -2.27 11.89 5.54
C GLU A 58 -3.30 11.32 6.53
N ALA A 59 -4.12 10.35 6.08
CA ALA A 59 -5.02 9.62 6.98
C ALA A 59 -4.22 8.73 7.95
N GLY A 60 -3.12 8.14 7.48
CA GLY A 60 -2.19 7.36 8.27
C GLY A 60 -1.50 8.18 9.35
N GLU A 61 -1.06 9.40 9.05
CA GLU A 61 -0.49 10.34 10.04
C GLU A 61 -1.48 10.60 11.18
N ARG A 62 -2.75 10.86 10.86
CA ARG A 62 -3.81 11.05 11.87
C ARG A 62 -4.08 9.78 12.71
N ILE A 63 -3.91 8.59 12.13
CA ILE A 63 -4.02 7.33 12.87
C ILE A 63 -2.85 7.20 13.84
N LEU A 64 -1.62 7.46 13.38
CA LEU A 64 -0.43 7.45 14.22
C LEU A 64 -0.59 8.40 15.41
N ASP A 65 -0.97 9.65 15.18
CA ASP A 65 -1.13 10.67 16.24
C ASP A 65 -2.11 10.25 17.33
N ARG A 66 -3.15 9.49 17.00
CA ARG A 66 -4.15 9.01 17.97
C ARG A 66 -3.69 7.81 18.80
N HIS A 67 -2.77 7.02 18.29
CA HIS A 67 -2.40 5.74 18.91
C HIS A 67 -1.02 5.77 19.54
N LEU A 68 -0.13 6.66 19.08
CA LEU A 68 1.29 6.67 19.46
C LEU A 68 1.51 6.74 20.98
N ALA A 69 0.75 7.59 21.67
CA ALA A 69 0.88 7.76 23.13
C ALA A 69 0.39 6.56 23.96
N GLY A 70 -0.40 5.66 23.39
CA GLY A 70 -0.98 4.50 24.07
C GLY A 70 -0.27 3.16 23.78
N ILE A 71 0.81 3.18 22.98
CA ILE A 71 1.50 1.94 22.61
C ILE A 71 2.75 1.77 23.44
N GLU A 72 2.62 0.94 24.47
CA GLU A 72 3.73 0.55 25.33
C GLU A 72 4.51 -0.64 24.76
N ASN A 73 5.82 -0.70 25.02
CA ASN A 73 6.73 -1.76 24.62
C ASN A 73 6.84 -1.99 23.10
N ALA A 74 6.64 -0.94 22.29
CA ALA A 74 6.88 -1.04 20.87
C ALA A 74 8.36 -0.76 20.56
N GLU A 75 8.90 -1.52 19.60
CA GLU A 75 10.28 -1.41 19.15
C GLU A 75 10.34 -0.87 17.72
N TYR A 76 9.40 -1.31 16.89
CA TYR A 76 9.34 -0.96 15.47
C TYR A 76 8.01 -0.35 15.07
N ALA A 77 8.04 0.53 14.07
CA ALA A 77 6.86 0.97 13.32
C ALA A 77 7.04 0.62 11.84
N LEU A 78 6.23 -0.31 11.35
CA LEU A 78 6.16 -0.69 9.93
C LEU A 78 5.23 0.27 9.20
N LEU A 79 5.74 0.96 8.18
CA LEU A 79 5.04 1.98 7.40
C LEU A 79 4.86 1.53 5.95
N CYS A 80 3.61 1.43 5.49
CA CYS A 80 3.27 0.99 4.14
C CYS A 80 2.19 1.88 3.53
N TYR A 81 2.59 2.88 2.77
CA TYR A 81 1.73 3.84 2.08
C TYR A 81 2.16 4.03 0.63
N GLY A 82 1.31 4.61 -0.19
CA GLY A 82 1.60 5.01 -1.55
C GLY A 82 0.57 4.53 -2.56
N GLY A 83 0.05 3.30 -2.42
CA GLY A 83 -0.91 2.74 -3.38
C GLY A 83 -2.20 3.57 -3.49
N ASN A 84 -2.77 3.99 -2.36
CA ASN A 84 -3.92 4.89 -2.40
C ASN A 84 -3.55 6.34 -2.71
N ASP A 85 -2.33 6.75 -2.37
CA ASP A 85 -1.85 8.11 -2.60
C ASP A 85 -1.64 8.40 -4.09
N SER A 86 -1.05 7.44 -4.81
CA SER A 86 -0.80 7.51 -6.27
C SER A 86 -2.06 7.33 -7.11
N ASP A 87 -3.13 6.82 -6.54
CA ASP A 87 -4.37 6.51 -7.23
C ASP A 87 -5.23 7.77 -7.50
N TYR A 88 -6.09 7.68 -8.49
CA TYR A 88 -6.95 8.78 -8.95
C TYR A 88 -8.43 8.54 -8.61
N ASN A 89 -9.23 9.60 -8.72
CA ASN A 89 -10.69 9.47 -8.79
C ASN A 89 -11.10 9.10 -10.22
N TRP A 90 -11.02 7.82 -10.55
CA TRP A 90 -11.33 7.31 -11.89
C TRP A 90 -12.75 7.63 -12.37
N ARG A 91 -13.72 7.71 -11.44
CA ARG A 91 -15.10 8.10 -11.77
C ARG A 91 -15.16 9.57 -12.23
N ALA A 92 -14.43 10.46 -11.58
CA ALA A 92 -14.36 11.87 -11.98
C ALA A 92 -13.66 12.02 -13.34
N ILE A 93 -12.60 11.26 -13.59
CA ILE A 93 -11.93 11.24 -14.92
C ILE A 93 -12.89 10.74 -16.00
N ALA A 94 -13.61 9.66 -15.74
CA ALA A 94 -14.59 9.10 -16.68
C ALA A 94 -15.69 10.09 -17.04
N GLN A 95 -16.14 10.89 -16.07
CA GLN A 95 -17.19 11.90 -16.27
C GLN A 95 -16.67 13.21 -16.89
N SER A 96 -15.42 13.58 -16.63
CA SER A 96 -14.83 14.85 -17.10
C SER A 96 -13.37 14.67 -17.57
N PRO A 97 -13.13 13.96 -18.70
CA PRO A 97 -11.78 13.58 -19.14
C PRO A 97 -10.89 14.76 -19.58
N LYS A 98 -11.48 15.95 -19.76
CA LYS A 98 -10.76 17.19 -20.07
C LYS A 98 -10.42 18.02 -18.84
N GLY A 99 -10.95 17.65 -17.67
CA GLY A 99 -10.68 18.32 -16.41
C GLY A 99 -9.25 18.09 -15.92
N GLU A 100 -8.82 18.92 -15.00
CA GLU A 100 -7.58 18.69 -14.26
C GLU A 100 -7.81 17.59 -13.21
N HIS A 101 -7.00 16.54 -13.25
CA HIS A 101 -7.05 15.44 -12.31
C HIS A 101 -5.68 15.21 -11.72
N GLN A 102 -5.63 15.09 -10.42
CA GLN A 102 -4.41 14.83 -9.67
C GLN A 102 -4.59 13.53 -8.87
N PRO A 103 -3.49 12.84 -8.52
CA PRO A 103 -3.54 11.73 -7.59
C PRO A 103 -4.11 12.17 -6.25
N LYS A 104 -4.63 11.24 -5.47
CA LYS A 104 -5.30 11.53 -4.18
C LYS A 104 -4.41 12.31 -3.21
N THR A 105 -3.11 12.05 -3.24
CA THR A 105 -2.11 12.83 -2.48
C THR A 105 -1.01 13.29 -3.44
N PRO A 106 -0.85 14.58 -3.72
CA PRO A 106 0.24 15.08 -4.56
C PRO A 106 1.61 14.63 -4.05
N ILE A 107 2.53 14.28 -4.95
CA ILE A 107 3.81 13.66 -4.61
C ILE A 107 4.62 14.47 -3.58
N SER A 108 4.64 15.80 -3.68
CA SER A 108 5.35 16.66 -2.75
C SER A 108 4.72 16.68 -1.34
N VAL A 109 3.40 16.49 -1.24
CA VAL A 109 2.68 16.33 0.03
C VAL A 109 2.99 14.96 0.61
N PHE A 110 2.99 13.93 -0.24
CA PHE A 110 3.30 12.56 0.13
C PHE A 110 4.69 12.44 0.76
N GLU A 111 5.74 12.93 0.09
CA GLU A 111 7.12 12.87 0.59
C GLU A 111 7.29 13.62 1.92
N LYS A 112 6.74 14.84 2.02
CA LYS A 112 6.81 15.63 3.27
C LYS A 112 6.08 14.95 4.43
N THR A 113 4.92 14.36 4.16
CA THR A 113 4.14 13.68 5.20
C THR A 113 4.83 12.40 5.64
N TYR A 114 5.42 11.65 4.69
CA TYR A 114 6.17 10.44 5.02
C TYR A 114 7.37 10.74 5.94
N ALA A 115 8.15 11.77 5.61
CA ALA A 115 9.27 12.20 6.46
C ALA A 115 8.78 12.60 7.87
N ARG A 116 7.68 13.35 7.99
CA ARG A 116 7.10 13.70 9.30
C ARG A 116 6.66 12.47 10.10
N ILE A 117 6.05 11.46 9.46
CA ILE A 117 5.67 10.21 10.13
C ILE A 117 6.91 9.51 10.68
N ILE A 118 7.97 9.41 9.88
CA ILE A 118 9.26 8.81 10.31
C ILE A 118 9.82 9.56 11.53
N ASP A 119 9.83 10.89 11.49
CA ASP A 119 10.31 11.71 12.61
C ASP A 119 9.47 11.49 13.88
N LYS A 120 8.14 11.48 13.77
CA LYS A 120 7.23 11.20 14.90
C LYS A 120 7.49 9.81 15.51
N VAL A 121 7.68 8.81 14.67
CA VAL A 121 8.01 7.43 15.08
C VAL A 121 9.30 7.41 15.88
N ARG A 122 10.36 8.08 15.39
CA ARG A 122 11.65 8.17 16.09
C ARG A 122 11.56 8.93 17.41
N GLN A 123 10.84 10.06 17.43
CA GLN A 123 10.63 10.84 18.66
C GLN A 123 9.90 10.04 19.74
N ALA A 124 9.09 9.06 19.35
CA ALA A 124 8.46 8.13 20.27
C ALA A 124 9.38 6.94 20.67
N GLY A 125 10.64 6.92 20.23
CA GLY A 125 11.61 5.90 20.58
C GLY A 125 11.49 4.61 19.74
N LEU A 126 10.72 4.62 18.64
CA LEU A 126 10.55 3.45 17.77
C LEU A 126 11.48 3.53 16.54
N THR A 127 11.88 2.36 16.06
CA THR A 127 12.62 2.23 14.79
C THR A 127 11.64 2.19 13.61
N PRO A 128 11.67 3.17 12.68
CA PRO A 128 10.82 3.15 11.50
C PRO A 128 11.32 2.14 10.46
N ILE A 129 10.43 1.29 9.99
CA ILE A 129 10.63 0.39 8.86
C ILE A 129 9.72 0.85 7.73
N VAL A 130 10.31 1.32 6.64
CA VAL A 130 9.59 1.77 5.45
C VAL A 130 9.51 0.62 4.46
N MET A 131 8.31 0.28 4.02
CA MET A 131 8.09 -0.74 3.01
C MET A 131 7.81 -0.08 1.65
N SER A 132 8.51 -0.52 0.60
CA SER A 132 8.15 -0.16 -0.78
C SER A 132 6.78 -0.75 -1.13
N MET A 133 6.11 -0.19 -2.13
CA MET A 133 4.89 -0.81 -2.64
C MET A 133 5.22 -2.11 -3.38
N PRO A 134 4.39 -3.16 -3.28
CA PRO A 134 4.46 -4.30 -4.17
C PRO A 134 4.27 -3.86 -5.62
N ALA A 135 4.86 -4.57 -6.57
CA ALA A 135 4.56 -4.34 -7.99
C ALA A 135 3.06 -4.52 -8.25
N MET A 136 2.51 -3.78 -9.20
CA MET A 136 1.12 -3.88 -9.63
C MET A 136 1.03 -4.46 -11.05
N ASP A 137 -0.12 -5.02 -11.38
CA ASP A 137 -0.53 -5.34 -12.75
C ASP A 137 -1.51 -4.25 -13.22
N ALA A 138 -0.99 -3.26 -13.92
CA ALA A 138 -1.75 -2.08 -14.33
C ALA A 138 -2.89 -2.42 -15.30
N GLU A 139 -2.71 -3.44 -16.16
CA GLU A 139 -3.76 -3.90 -17.09
C GLU A 139 -4.92 -4.54 -16.32
N ARG A 140 -4.64 -5.47 -15.38
CA ARG A 140 -5.68 -6.05 -14.53
C ARG A 140 -6.39 -4.98 -13.70
N TYR A 141 -5.63 -4.05 -13.14
CA TYR A 141 -6.21 -2.96 -12.35
C TYR A 141 -7.14 -2.09 -13.20
N TYR A 142 -6.73 -1.72 -14.41
CA TYR A 142 -7.56 -0.99 -15.36
C TYR A 142 -8.85 -1.77 -15.69
N GLN A 143 -8.75 -3.04 -16.04
CA GLN A 143 -9.89 -3.90 -16.35
C GLN A 143 -10.83 -4.01 -15.15
N PHE A 144 -10.27 -4.13 -13.95
CA PHE A 144 -11.04 -4.27 -12.72
C PHE A 144 -11.85 -3.01 -12.40
N PHE A 145 -11.23 -1.84 -12.29
CA PHE A 145 -11.97 -0.64 -11.90
C PHE A 145 -12.90 -0.13 -13.01
N THR A 146 -12.59 -0.39 -14.27
CA THR A 146 -13.47 -0.01 -15.38
C THR A 146 -14.59 -1.01 -15.65
N SER A 147 -14.59 -2.17 -14.99
CA SER A 147 -15.62 -3.21 -15.22
C SER A 147 -17.05 -2.72 -14.98
N VAL A 148 -17.22 -1.72 -14.11
CA VAL A 148 -18.50 -1.10 -13.77
C VAL A 148 -18.78 0.20 -14.54
N PHE A 149 -17.94 0.56 -15.51
CA PHE A 149 -18.07 1.76 -16.33
C PHE A 149 -18.79 1.43 -17.65
N SER A 150 -19.55 2.38 -18.16
CA SER A 150 -20.10 2.32 -19.51
C SER A 150 -18.97 2.38 -20.56
N ASP A 151 -19.28 2.00 -21.80
CA ASP A 151 -18.31 2.07 -22.90
C ASP A 151 -17.82 3.51 -23.17
N GLU A 152 -18.67 4.51 -22.95
CA GLU A 152 -18.27 5.92 -23.06
C GLU A 152 -17.30 6.31 -21.96
N GLU A 153 -17.60 5.96 -20.70
CA GLU A 153 -16.72 6.19 -19.56
C GLU A 153 -15.36 5.52 -19.74
N LYS A 154 -15.32 4.28 -20.23
CA LYS A 154 -14.08 3.55 -20.56
C LYS A 154 -13.26 4.30 -21.63
N ARG A 155 -13.91 4.75 -22.72
CA ARG A 155 -13.25 5.57 -23.74
C ARG A 155 -12.70 6.88 -23.17
N ASN A 156 -13.40 7.50 -22.24
CA ASN A 156 -12.96 8.73 -21.60
C ASN A 156 -11.72 8.51 -20.75
N VAL A 157 -11.68 7.46 -19.93
CA VAL A 157 -10.50 7.09 -19.13
C VAL A 157 -9.32 6.74 -20.04
N SER A 158 -9.53 5.90 -21.06
CA SER A 158 -8.48 5.54 -22.02
C SER A 158 -7.90 6.75 -22.74
N ARG A 159 -8.76 7.72 -23.14
CA ARG A 159 -8.33 8.96 -23.77
C ARG A 159 -7.52 9.85 -22.83
N TRP A 160 -7.89 9.90 -21.54
CA TRP A 160 -7.16 10.65 -20.53
C TRP A 160 -5.78 10.05 -20.25
N LEU A 161 -5.69 8.73 -20.19
CA LEU A 161 -4.45 7.99 -19.94
C LEU A 161 -3.41 8.15 -21.07
N LYS A 162 -3.80 8.50 -22.31
CA LYS A 162 -2.94 8.71 -23.49
C LYS A 162 -2.02 7.53 -23.83
N ASN A 163 -1.21 7.08 -22.88
CA ASN A 163 -0.24 5.98 -23.03
C ASN A 163 -0.80 4.65 -22.49
N GLY A 164 -2.13 4.52 -22.40
CA GLY A 164 -2.76 3.33 -21.89
C GLY A 164 -2.42 3.05 -20.43
N THR A 165 -2.39 1.78 -20.07
CA THR A 165 -2.15 1.33 -18.68
C THR A 165 -0.71 1.56 -18.20
N ASP A 166 0.24 1.81 -19.11
CA ASP A 166 1.62 2.21 -18.76
C ASP A 166 1.64 3.51 -17.93
N ALA A 167 0.68 4.42 -18.17
CA ALA A 167 0.57 5.64 -17.38
C ALA A 167 0.17 5.36 -15.91
N ILE A 168 -0.64 4.34 -15.66
CA ILE A 168 -1.01 3.89 -14.32
C ILE A 168 0.23 3.30 -13.62
N TRP A 169 0.94 2.42 -14.32
CA TRP A 169 2.17 1.83 -13.81
C TRP A 169 3.23 2.89 -13.50
N ALA A 170 3.46 3.84 -14.42
CA ALA A 170 4.43 4.93 -14.22
C ALA A 170 4.06 5.82 -13.03
N GLY A 171 2.77 6.10 -12.82
CA GLY A 171 2.27 6.80 -11.63
C GLY A 171 2.58 6.05 -10.34
N HIS A 172 2.36 4.74 -10.31
CA HIS A 172 2.71 3.89 -9.17
C HIS A 172 4.21 3.90 -8.88
N GLU A 173 5.06 3.71 -9.90
CA GLU A 173 6.52 3.71 -9.73
C GLU A 173 7.06 5.08 -9.29
N LEU A 174 6.45 6.19 -9.70
CA LEU A 174 6.82 7.52 -9.22
C LEU A 174 6.72 7.63 -7.69
N TYR A 175 5.65 7.05 -7.09
CA TYR A 175 5.48 7.03 -5.64
C TYR A 175 6.41 5.99 -4.98
N ASN A 176 6.67 4.87 -5.64
CA ASN A 176 7.62 3.88 -5.15
C ASN A 176 9.04 4.46 -5.05
N ASP A 177 9.45 5.22 -6.07
CA ASP A 177 10.72 5.94 -6.04
C ASP A 177 10.74 7.05 -4.98
N ALA A 178 9.61 7.73 -4.73
CA ALA A 178 9.49 8.70 -3.64
C ALA A 178 9.67 8.04 -2.27
N ILE A 179 9.09 6.86 -2.05
CA ILE A 179 9.30 6.06 -0.82
C ILE A 179 10.78 5.78 -0.61
N LYS A 180 11.47 5.32 -1.66
CA LYS A 180 12.91 5.02 -1.61
C LYS A 180 13.74 6.28 -1.30
N ARG A 181 13.42 7.41 -1.96
CA ARG A 181 14.10 8.70 -1.68
C ARG A 181 13.89 9.16 -0.25
N VAL A 182 12.66 9.10 0.27
CA VAL A 182 12.37 9.49 1.65
C VAL A 182 13.07 8.57 2.64
N ALA A 183 13.07 7.25 2.43
CA ALA A 183 13.79 6.32 3.28
C ALA A 183 15.29 6.63 3.32
N ALA A 184 15.92 6.89 2.17
CA ALA A 184 17.33 7.27 2.08
C ALA A 184 17.63 8.62 2.74
N ALA A 185 16.77 9.63 2.49
CA ALA A 185 16.97 10.97 3.05
C ALA A 185 16.78 11.04 4.57
N THR A 186 16.00 10.12 5.13
CA THR A 186 15.75 10.04 6.56
C THR A 186 16.55 8.94 7.25
N ASP A 187 17.42 8.21 6.55
CA ASP A 187 18.13 7.04 7.08
C ASP A 187 17.18 6.02 7.76
N ALA A 188 16.00 5.80 7.16
CA ALA A 188 15.04 4.81 7.63
C ALA A 188 15.30 3.46 6.97
N MET A 189 15.10 2.39 7.73
CA MET A 189 15.21 1.02 7.18
C MET A 189 14.20 0.82 6.05
N LEU A 190 14.68 0.49 4.85
CA LEU A 190 13.84 0.21 3.69
C LEU A 190 13.73 -1.30 3.46
N VAL A 191 12.50 -1.81 3.43
CA VAL A 191 12.17 -3.16 2.96
C VAL A 191 11.62 -3.05 1.53
N ASP A 192 12.46 -3.30 0.54
CA ASP A 192 12.06 -3.25 -0.87
C ASP A 192 11.39 -4.56 -1.28
N VAL A 193 10.05 -4.58 -1.28
CA VAL A 193 9.23 -5.72 -1.70
C VAL A 193 8.87 -5.69 -3.18
N SER A 194 9.13 -4.59 -3.88
CA SER A 194 8.76 -4.43 -5.30
C SER A 194 9.42 -5.50 -6.17
N LYS A 195 10.69 -5.79 -5.92
CA LYS A 195 11.48 -6.80 -6.66
C LYS A 195 11.02 -8.24 -6.42
N ALA A 196 10.36 -8.51 -5.29
CA ALA A 196 9.86 -9.84 -4.95
C ALA A 196 8.63 -10.24 -5.79
N PHE A 197 8.03 -9.30 -6.52
CA PHE A 197 6.84 -9.48 -7.36
C PHE A 197 7.18 -9.57 -8.86
N SER A 198 8.27 -10.24 -9.21
CA SER A 198 8.69 -10.44 -10.62
C SER A 198 7.68 -11.18 -11.49
N GLN A 199 6.69 -11.85 -10.88
CA GLN A 199 5.58 -12.54 -11.53
C GLN A 199 4.26 -12.05 -10.92
N PRO A 200 3.76 -10.86 -11.31
CA PRO A 200 2.56 -10.27 -10.71
C PRO A 200 1.34 -11.19 -10.73
N GLU A 201 1.18 -11.99 -11.79
CA GLU A 201 0.08 -12.94 -11.95
C GLU A 201 0.01 -13.99 -10.84
N LYS A 202 1.14 -14.31 -10.22
CA LYS A 202 1.24 -15.28 -9.13
C LYS A 202 0.98 -14.66 -7.75
N TYR A 203 1.36 -13.41 -7.59
CA TYR A 203 1.41 -12.76 -6.29
C TYR A 203 0.29 -11.74 -6.05
N LEU A 204 -0.50 -11.40 -7.10
CA LEU A 204 -1.61 -10.47 -7.00
C LEU A 204 -2.96 -11.17 -7.14
N CYS A 205 -3.98 -10.59 -6.54
CA CYS A 205 -5.38 -10.91 -6.78
C CYS A 205 -5.82 -10.47 -8.18
N VAL A 206 -7.04 -10.82 -8.57
CA VAL A 206 -7.60 -10.51 -9.90
C VAL A 206 -7.76 -9.01 -10.16
N ASP A 207 -7.74 -8.17 -9.12
CA ASP A 207 -7.76 -6.71 -9.24
C ASP A 207 -6.41 -6.08 -9.61
N GLY A 208 -5.34 -6.87 -9.66
CA GLY A 208 -4.01 -6.42 -10.06
C GLY A 208 -3.24 -5.57 -9.04
N ILE A 209 -3.79 -5.36 -7.82
CA ILE A 209 -3.16 -4.50 -6.79
C ILE A 209 -3.06 -5.16 -5.41
N HIS A 210 -4.05 -5.94 -4.98
CA HIS A 210 -3.98 -6.59 -3.67
C HIS A 210 -3.13 -7.86 -3.74
N PRO A 211 -2.19 -8.05 -2.81
CA PRO A 211 -1.40 -9.28 -2.73
C PRO A 211 -2.30 -10.50 -2.45
N SER A 212 -2.13 -11.55 -3.24
CA SER A 212 -2.72 -12.87 -2.97
C SER A 212 -2.14 -13.47 -1.68
N ARG A 213 -2.65 -14.63 -1.21
CA ARG A 213 -2.03 -15.35 -0.09
C ARG A 213 -0.52 -15.58 -0.29
N ALA A 214 -0.11 -15.93 -1.51
CA ALA A 214 1.31 -16.08 -1.85
C ALA A 214 2.07 -14.75 -1.78
N GLY A 215 1.48 -13.66 -2.29
CA GLY A 215 2.04 -12.32 -2.21
C GLY A 215 2.20 -11.85 -0.77
N GLN A 216 1.19 -12.03 0.07
CA GLN A 216 1.26 -11.66 1.50
C GLN A 216 2.36 -12.43 2.23
N LYS A 217 2.52 -13.73 1.93
CA LYS A 217 3.61 -14.55 2.48
C LYS A 217 5.00 -14.05 2.07
N THR A 218 5.14 -13.64 0.82
CA THR A 218 6.38 -13.09 0.28
C THR A 218 6.75 -11.78 0.98
N ILE A 219 5.79 -10.85 1.12
CA ILE A 219 5.98 -9.59 1.83
C ILE A 219 6.37 -9.84 3.29
N ALA A 220 5.62 -10.69 3.99
CA ALA A 220 5.89 -11.00 5.40
C ALA A 220 7.29 -11.60 5.60
N SER A 221 7.78 -12.41 4.66
CA SER A 221 9.13 -12.96 4.72
C SER A 221 10.20 -11.90 4.54
N ALA A 222 10.00 -10.95 3.63
CA ALA A 222 10.93 -9.83 3.43
C ALA A 222 11.00 -8.92 4.67
N ILE A 223 9.85 -8.59 5.26
CA ILE A 223 9.80 -7.79 6.50
C ILE A 223 10.48 -8.51 7.66
N ALA A 224 10.17 -9.79 7.86
CA ALA A 224 10.77 -10.56 8.94
C ALA A 224 12.30 -10.66 8.81
N HIS A 225 12.82 -10.84 7.58
CA HIS A 225 14.25 -10.87 7.33
C HIS A 225 14.98 -9.55 7.64
N ALA A 226 14.27 -8.43 7.52
CA ALA A 226 14.85 -7.12 7.84
C ALA A 226 14.88 -6.84 9.37
N ILE A 227 14.06 -7.54 10.15
CA ILE A 227 13.95 -7.35 11.61
C ILE A 227 14.87 -8.30 12.37
N VAL A 228 15.10 -9.51 11.84
CA VAL A 228 15.91 -10.59 12.44
C VAL A 228 17.27 -10.65 11.79
#